data_dd820ca69164d148d2e8d309e2492295
#
_entry.id   dd820ca69164d148d2e8d309e2492295
#
_cell.length_a   1.000
_cell.length_b   1.000
_cell.length_c   1.000
_cell.angle_alpha   90.00
_cell.angle_beta   90.00
_cell.angle_gamma   90.00
#
_symmetry.space_group_name_H-M   'P 1'
#
loop_
_entity.id
_entity.type
_entity.pdbx_description
1 polymer ?
#
loop_
_entity_poly.entity_id
_entity_poly.type
_entity_poly.pdbx_seq_one_letter_code
_entity_poly.pdbx_strand_id
1 'polypeptide(L)'
;MINYVEILIVDDSRVMREMIAACLRGEADLQFTHAASGLEAIERLSLGRFSLVFLDLNMPDIGGFEVLEFVRGQDELRDIPIIVVTTRGDEGSRERALATGATRFMTKPFEPADILAEVRSLLPALASATA
;
A
#
# COMPACT_ATOMS: atom_id res chain seq x y z
N MET A 1 -14.84 21.51 -5.24
CA MET A 1 -14.67 20.13 -5.72
C MET A 1 -13.81 19.34 -4.75
N ILE A 2 -14.29 18.18 -4.33
CA ILE A 2 -13.55 17.35 -3.39
C ILE A 2 -12.62 16.45 -4.18
N ASN A 3 -11.33 16.51 -3.87
CA ASN A 3 -10.32 15.63 -4.45
C ASN A 3 -10.05 14.52 -3.46
N TYR A 4 -10.47 13.30 -3.80
CA TYR A 4 -10.21 12.14 -2.96
C TYR A 4 -8.79 11.64 -3.18
N VAL A 5 -8.19 11.20 -2.08
CA VAL A 5 -6.93 10.48 -2.12
C VAL A 5 -7.27 9.00 -2.23
N GLU A 6 -6.88 8.39 -3.34
CA GLU A 6 -7.16 6.99 -3.60
C GLU A 6 -6.04 6.11 -3.09
N ILE A 7 -6.39 5.14 -2.24
CA ILE A 7 -5.43 4.18 -1.68
C ILE A 7 -5.80 2.78 -2.13
N LEU A 8 -4.83 2.06 -2.68
CA LEU A 8 -5.00 0.66 -3.06
C LEU A 8 -4.48 -0.22 -1.94
N ILE A 9 -5.27 -1.19 -1.51
CA ILE A 9 -4.87 -2.14 -0.47
C ILE A 9 -4.84 -3.53 -1.07
N VAL A 10 -3.65 -4.12 -1.14
CA VAL A 10 -3.41 -5.42 -1.78
C VAL A 10 -3.03 -6.45 -0.73
N ASP A 11 -3.91 -7.41 -0.52
CA ASP A 11 -3.71 -8.51 0.43
C ASP A 11 -4.76 -9.57 0.11
N ASP A 12 -4.39 -10.84 0.13
CA ASP A 12 -5.37 -11.91 -0.13
C ASP A 12 -6.37 -12.10 1.02
N SER A 13 -6.07 -11.56 2.20
CA SER A 13 -6.97 -11.59 3.36
C SER A 13 -7.88 -10.36 3.36
N ARG A 14 -9.18 -10.59 3.18
CA ARG A 14 -10.18 -9.53 3.27
C ARG A 14 -10.16 -8.84 4.64
N VAL A 15 -10.02 -9.64 5.70
CA VAL A 15 -9.98 -9.11 7.07
C VAL A 15 -8.81 -8.14 7.22
N MET A 16 -7.65 -8.51 6.69
CA MET A 16 -6.47 -7.66 6.77
C MET A 16 -6.67 -6.35 6.00
N ARG A 17 -7.25 -6.42 4.79
CA ARG A 17 -7.54 -5.21 4.01
C ARG A 17 -8.48 -4.28 4.78
N GLU A 18 -9.51 -4.85 5.40
CA GLU A 18 -10.46 -4.06 6.19
C GLU A 18 -9.82 -3.47 7.44
N MET A 19 -8.89 -4.18 8.06
CA MET A 19 -8.15 -3.67 9.22
C MET A 19 -7.29 -2.46 8.83
N ILE A 20 -6.61 -2.52 7.70
CA ILE A 20 -5.79 -1.40 7.23
C ILE A 20 -6.68 -0.19 6.94
N ALA A 21 -7.78 -0.41 6.22
CA ALA A 21 -8.73 0.67 5.92
C ALA A 21 -9.30 1.29 7.20
N ALA A 22 -9.61 0.46 8.20
CA ALA A 22 -10.13 0.94 9.47
C ALA A 22 -9.16 1.86 10.21
N CYS A 23 -7.85 1.61 10.10
CA CYS A 23 -6.83 2.47 10.70
C CYS A 23 -6.86 3.89 10.15
N LEU A 24 -7.39 4.07 8.95
CA LEU A 24 -7.38 5.34 8.23
C LEU A 24 -8.77 5.97 8.10
N ARG A 25 -9.79 5.36 8.66
CA ARG A 25 -11.17 5.80 8.50
C ARG A 25 -11.46 7.18 9.07
N GLY A 26 -10.67 7.62 10.03
CA GLY A 26 -10.81 8.95 10.61
C GLY A 26 -10.27 10.07 9.73
N GLU A 27 -9.52 9.75 8.69
CA GLU A 27 -8.98 10.75 7.79
C GLU A 27 -10.02 11.12 6.72
N ALA A 28 -10.21 12.42 6.49
CA ALA A 28 -11.13 12.90 5.49
C ALA A 28 -10.58 12.70 4.08
N ASP A 29 -11.50 12.56 3.13
CA ASP A 29 -11.18 12.52 1.70
C ASP A 29 -10.34 11.33 1.23
N LEU A 30 -10.35 10.23 1.99
CA LEU A 30 -9.72 8.98 1.57
C LEU A 30 -10.76 8.05 0.95
N GLN A 31 -10.37 7.41 -0.15
CA GLN A 31 -11.12 6.31 -0.75
C GLN A 31 -10.21 5.11 -0.87
N PHE A 32 -10.78 3.92 -0.70
CA PHE A 32 -10.02 2.68 -0.70
C PHE A 32 -10.49 1.77 -1.83
N THR A 33 -9.54 1.20 -2.54
CA THR A 33 -9.79 0.15 -3.52
C THR A 33 -9.07 -1.10 -3.02
N HIS A 34 -9.72 -2.24 -3.11
CA HIS A 34 -9.18 -3.51 -2.63
C HIS A 34 -8.73 -4.37 -3.80
N ALA A 35 -7.63 -5.09 -3.60
CA ALA A 35 -7.18 -6.11 -4.51
C ALA A 35 -6.80 -7.35 -3.68
N ALA A 36 -7.33 -8.50 -4.07
CA ALA A 36 -7.13 -9.74 -3.32
C ALA A 36 -5.98 -10.59 -3.87
N SER A 37 -5.32 -10.13 -4.91
CA SER A 37 -4.22 -10.85 -5.54
C SER A 37 -3.29 -9.87 -6.26
N GLY A 38 -2.12 -10.37 -6.63
CA GLY A 38 -1.18 -9.58 -7.42
C GLY A 38 -1.73 -9.22 -8.79
N LEU A 39 -2.46 -10.14 -9.41
CA LEU A 39 -3.08 -9.90 -10.71
C LEU A 39 -4.12 -8.78 -10.62
N GLU A 40 -5.00 -8.84 -9.61
CA GLU A 40 -5.97 -7.75 -9.39
C GLU A 40 -5.28 -6.43 -9.13
N ALA A 41 -4.17 -6.45 -8.38
CA ALA A 41 -3.42 -5.23 -8.11
C ALA A 41 -2.92 -4.60 -9.40
N ILE A 42 -2.35 -5.41 -10.30
CA ILE A 42 -1.87 -4.93 -11.59
C ILE A 42 -3.02 -4.37 -12.42
N GLU A 43 -4.16 -5.05 -12.43
CA GLU A 43 -5.35 -4.56 -13.14
C GLU A 43 -5.82 -3.21 -12.60
N ARG A 44 -5.92 -3.08 -11.27
CA ARG A 44 -6.35 -1.83 -10.65
C ARG A 44 -5.39 -0.69 -10.96
N LEU A 45 -4.08 -0.97 -10.84
CA LEU A 45 -3.05 0.02 -11.10
C LEU A 45 -3.02 0.47 -12.57
N SER A 46 -3.40 -0.42 -13.48
CA SER A 46 -3.46 -0.10 -14.90
C SER A 46 -4.66 0.77 -15.27
N LEU A 47 -5.73 0.73 -14.48
CA LEU A 47 -6.99 1.41 -14.78
C LEU A 47 -7.25 2.64 -13.94
N GLY A 48 -6.60 2.77 -12.79
CA GLY A 48 -6.86 3.85 -11.85
C GLY A 48 -5.62 4.64 -11.51
N ARG A 49 -5.84 5.71 -10.72
CA ARG A 49 -4.75 6.52 -10.19
C ARG A 49 -4.78 6.41 -8.68
N PHE A 50 -3.67 6.01 -8.10
CA PHE A 50 -3.55 5.83 -6.67
C PHE A 50 -2.44 6.71 -6.11
N SER A 51 -2.68 7.24 -4.91
CA SER A 51 -1.70 8.06 -4.20
C SER A 51 -0.80 7.24 -3.31
N LEU A 52 -1.23 6.02 -2.97
CA LEU A 52 -0.50 5.14 -2.07
C LEU A 52 -0.97 3.70 -2.28
N VAL A 53 -0.08 2.74 -2.10
CA VAL A 53 -0.40 1.32 -2.17
C VAL A 53 0.08 0.63 -0.91
N PHE A 54 -0.79 -0.15 -0.26
CA PHE A 54 -0.40 -1.14 0.74
C PHE A 54 -0.28 -2.48 0.05
N LEU A 55 0.80 -3.20 0.28
CA LEU A 55 1.10 -4.41 -0.47
C LEU A 55 1.64 -5.52 0.44
N ASP A 56 0.97 -6.67 0.43
CA ASP A 56 1.50 -7.88 1.07
C ASP A 56 2.45 -8.60 0.09
N LEU A 57 3.48 -9.21 0.62
CA LEU A 57 4.43 -9.99 -0.18
C LEU A 57 3.94 -11.40 -0.48
N ASN A 58 3.13 -11.96 0.42
CA ASN A 58 2.67 -13.35 0.30
C ASN A 58 1.28 -13.42 -0.31
N MET A 59 1.22 -13.73 -1.59
CA MET A 59 -0.05 -13.91 -2.30
C MET A 59 0.05 -15.13 -3.22
N PRO A 60 -1.07 -15.84 -3.47
CA PRO A 60 -1.01 -17.14 -4.12
C PRO A 60 -0.68 -17.14 -5.62
N ASP A 61 -0.92 -16.04 -6.32
CA ASP A 61 -0.69 -15.98 -7.78
C ASP A 61 0.59 -15.22 -8.11
N ILE A 62 0.49 -13.91 -8.27
CA ILE A 62 1.64 -13.03 -8.48
C ILE A 62 2.00 -12.45 -7.11
N GLY A 63 3.23 -12.65 -6.67
CA GLY A 63 3.69 -12.19 -5.37
C GLY A 63 3.92 -10.69 -5.32
N GLY A 64 4.08 -10.18 -4.10
CA GLY A 64 4.29 -8.75 -3.89
C GLY A 64 5.57 -8.22 -4.52
N PHE A 65 6.63 -9.02 -4.58
CA PHE A 65 7.86 -8.60 -5.25
C PHE A 65 7.64 -8.31 -6.74
N GLU A 66 6.83 -9.15 -7.39
CA GLU A 66 6.51 -8.98 -8.82
C GLU A 66 5.64 -7.75 -9.05
N VAL A 67 4.73 -7.46 -8.11
CA VAL A 67 3.93 -6.21 -8.18
C VAL A 67 4.84 -5.00 -8.02
N LEU A 68 5.81 -5.04 -7.10
CA LEU A 68 6.80 -3.97 -6.93
C LEU A 68 7.58 -3.73 -8.23
N GLU A 69 8.06 -4.81 -8.84
CA GLU A 69 8.81 -4.72 -10.10
C GLU A 69 7.95 -4.10 -11.21
N PHE A 70 6.70 -4.54 -11.31
CA PHE A 70 5.77 -4.01 -12.28
C PHE A 70 5.60 -2.49 -12.10
N VAL A 71 5.29 -2.06 -10.88
CA VAL A 71 5.04 -0.64 -10.61
C VAL A 71 6.28 0.21 -10.93
N ARG A 72 7.45 -0.23 -10.46
CA ARG A 72 8.68 0.55 -10.66
C ARG A 72 9.15 0.55 -12.11
N GLY A 73 8.67 -0.40 -12.92
CA GLY A 73 8.97 -0.47 -14.35
C GLY A 73 8.05 0.34 -15.24
N GLN A 74 6.94 0.89 -14.71
CA GLN A 74 5.99 1.66 -15.50
C GLN A 74 6.19 3.15 -15.24
N ASP A 75 6.40 3.92 -16.30
CA ASP A 75 6.68 5.36 -16.17
C ASP A 75 5.61 6.11 -15.36
N GLU A 76 4.35 5.76 -15.55
CA GLU A 76 3.24 6.44 -14.89
C GLU A 76 3.06 6.03 -13.43
N LEU A 77 3.62 4.90 -13.01
CA LEU A 77 3.40 4.31 -11.69
C LEU A 77 4.63 4.33 -10.80
N ARG A 78 5.81 4.53 -11.37
CA ARG A 78 7.07 4.28 -10.66
C ARG A 78 7.32 5.12 -9.42
N ASP A 79 6.62 6.23 -9.27
CA ASP A 79 6.81 7.12 -8.12
C ASP A 79 5.74 6.95 -7.04
N ILE A 80 4.78 6.04 -7.23
CA ILE A 80 3.72 5.81 -6.23
C ILE A 80 4.34 5.25 -4.95
N PRO A 81 4.09 5.85 -3.78
CA PRO A 81 4.54 5.28 -2.52
C PRO A 81 3.91 3.91 -2.29
N ILE A 82 4.74 2.93 -1.93
CA ILE A 82 4.28 1.57 -1.61
C ILE A 82 4.76 1.21 -0.21
N ILE A 83 3.80 0.91 0.67
CA ILE A 83 4.07 0.39 2.00
C ILE A 83 3.85 -1.11 1.96
N VAL A 84 4.90 -1.88 2.15
CA VAL A 84 4.78 -3.33 2.30
C VAL A 84 4.33 -3.63 3.72
N VAL A 85 3.27 -4.43 3.87
CA VAL A 85 2.76 -4.89 5.17
C VAL A 85 2.60 -6.40 5.09
N THR A 86 3.46 -7.14 5.77
CA THR A 86 3.55 -8.58 5.58
C THR A 86 3.91 -9.32 6.87
N THR A 87 3.52 -10.61 6.97
CA THR A 87 4.02 -11.49 8.04
C THR A 87 5.45 -11.90 7.78
N ARG A 88 5.94 -11.70 6.56
CA ARG A 88 7.27 -12.09 6.13
C ARG A 88 8.31 -11.03 6.52
N GLY A 89 8.61 -10.99 7.82
CA GLY A 89 9.42 -9.94 8.44
C GLY A 89 10.91 -10.24 8.57
N ASP A 90 11.42 -11.29 7.92
CA ASP A 90 12.86 -11.60 7.96
C ASP A 90 13.67 -10.51 7.26
N GLU A 91 14.92 -10.35 7.70
CA GLU A 91 15.78 -9.29 7.19
C GLU A 91 16.03 -9.41 5.68
N GLY A 92 16.15 -10.61 5.16
CA GLY A 92 16.33 -10.83 3.72
C GLY A 92 15.13 -10.34 2.90
N SER A 93 13.91 -10.59 3.37
CA SER A 93 12.69 -10.12 2.70
C SER A 93 12.60 -8.60 2.76
N ARG A 94 12.94 -8.01 3.92
CA ARG A 94 12.95 -6.56 4.10
C ARG A 94 13.93 -5.89 3.13
N GLU A 95 15.17 -6.38 3.10
CA GLU A 95 16.19 -5.83 2.21
C GLU A 95 15.79 -5.95 0.75
N ARG A 96 15.26 -7.11 0.37
CA ARG A 96 14.79 -7.35 -1.01
C ARG A 96 13.64 -6.42 -1.38
N ALA A 97 12.67 -6.25 -0.49
CA ALA A 97 11.52 -5.37 -0.76
C ALA A 97 11.98 -3.93 -0.97
N LEU A 98 12.84 -3.43 -0.08
CA LEU A 98 13.34 -2.06 -0.20
C LEU A 98 14.20 -1.89 -1.47
N ALA A 99 15.04 -2.87 -1.79
CA ALA A 99 15.86 -2.84 -3.00
C ALA A 99 15.01 -2.91 -4.27
N THR A 100 13.87 -3.60 -4.21
CA THR A 100 12.95 -3.72 -5.35
C THR A 100 12.08 -2.48 -5.52
N GLY A 101 12.00 -1.62 -4.50
CA GLY A 101 11.33 -0.34 -4.61
C GLY A 101 10.25 -0.04 -3.60
N ALA A 102 10.12 -0.85 -2.53
CA ALA A 102 9.19 -0.50 -1.46
C ALA A 102 9.62 0.80 -0.81
N THR A 103 8.65 1.68 -0.53
CA THR A 103 8.92 2.95 0.14
C THR A 103 9.10 2.74 1.65
N ARG A 104 8.26 1.87 2.22
CA ARG A 104 8.32 1.49 3.65
C ARG A 104 8.08 -0.01 3.77
N PHE A 105 8.53 -0.59 4.87
CA PHE A 105 8.33 -2.01 5.16
C PHE A 105 7.83 -2.15 6.59
N MET A 106 6.67 -2.79 6.75
CA MET A 106 6.04 -3.04 8.04
C MET A 106 5.72 -4.51 8.18
N THR A 107 5.75 -5.03 9.40
CA THR A 107 5.40 -6.41 9.69
C THR A 107 4.03 -6.51 10.33
N LYS A 108 3.35 -7.62 10.10
CA LYS A 108 2.13 -7.98 10.81
C LYS A 108 2.49 -8.78 12.07
N PRO A 109 1.86 -8.57 13.19
CA PRO A 109 0.80 -7.59 13.45
C PRO A 109 1.36 -6.16 13.53
N PHE A 110 0.52 -5.19 13.20
CA PHE A 110 0.89 -3.78 13.26
C PHE A 110 0.00 -3.04 14.26
N GLU A 111 0.46 -1.88 14.71
CA GLU A 111 -0.36 -0.98 15.51
C GLU A 111 -1.07 0.01 14.57
N PRO A 112 -2.37 0.31 14.80
CA PRO A 112 -3.09 1.27 13.97
C PRO A 112 -2.41 2.63 13.88
N ALA A 113 -1.81 3.09 14.98
CA ALA A 113 -1.09 4.36 14.99
C ALA A 113 0.11 4.37 14.03
N ASP A 114 0.76 3.22 13.85
CA ASP A 114 1.90 3.13 12.94
C ASP A 114 1.47 3.22 11.49
N ILE A 115 0.34 2.60 11.14
CA ILE A 115 -0.24 2.71 9.80
C ILE A 115 -0.55 4.17 9.51
N LEU A 116 -1.24 4.85 10.43
CA LEU A 116 -1.60 6.25 10.25
C LEU A 116 -0.38 7.15 10.13
N ALA A 117 0.62 6.93 10.97
CA ALA A 117 1.85 7.72 10.95
C ALA A 117 2.58 7.60 9.61
N GLU A 118 2.67 6.39 9.05
CA GLU A 118 3.32 6.18 7.77
C GLU A 118 2.56 6.87 6.62
N VAL A 119 1.23 6.78 6.63
CA VAL A 119 0.42 7.43 5.62
C VAL A 119 0.59 8.95 5.68
N ARG A 120 0.55 9.53 6.87
CA ARG A 120 0.74 10.97 7.05
C ARG A 120 2.12 11.43 6.62
N SER A 121 3.13 10.60 6.87
CA SER A 121 4.49 10.89 6.44
C SER A 121 4.63 10.92 4.91
N LEU A 122 3.94 10.00 4.22
CA LEU A 122 4.05 9.86 2.77
C LEU A 122 3.05 10.73 2.00
N LEU A 123 1.98 11.19 2.65
CA LEU A 123 0.95 12.05 2.08
C LEU A 123 0.86 13.35 2.88
N PRO A 124 1.80 14.28 2.69
CA PRO A 124 1.83 15.51 3.49
C PRO A 124 0.55 16.35 3.44
N ALA A 125 -0.22 16.25 2.36
CA ALA A 125 -1.50 16.95 2.25
C ALA A 125 -2.48 16.53 3.35
N LEU A 126 -2.45 15.26 3.81
CA LEU A 126 -3.27 14.80 4.91
C LEU A 126 -2.83 15.39 6.23
N ALA A 127 -1.51 15.43 6.48
CA ALA A 127 -0.97 16.01 7.69
C ALA A 127 -1.35 17.50 7.79
N SER A 128 -1.30 18.22 6.67
CA SER A 128 -1.68 19.64 6.63
C SER A 128 -3.17 19.82 6.90
N ALA A 129 -4.01 18.93 6.37
CA ALA A 129 -5.46 19.01 6.55
C ALA A 129 -5.90 18.75 7.99
N THR A 130 -5.11 18.02 8.76
CA THR A 130 -5.43 17.66 10.14
C THR A 130 -4.78 18.57 11.18
N ALA A 131 -3.97 19.47 10.75
CA ALA A 131 -3.26 20.41 11.65
C ALA A 131 -4.18 21.46 12.24
#